data_584dd733aafaefd395d5ccb5cbb656af
#
_entry.id   584dd733aafaefd395d5ccb5cbb656af
#
_cell.length_a   1.000
_cell.length_b   1.000
_cell.length_c   1.000
_cell.angle_alpha   90.00
_cell.angle_beta   90.00
_cell.angle_gamma   90.00
#
_symmetry.space_group_name_H-M   'P 1'
#
loop_
_entity.id
_entity.type
_entity.pdbx_description
1 polymer ?
#
loop_
_entity_poly.entity_id
_entity_poly.type
_entity_poly.pdbx_seq_one_letter_code
_entity_poly.pdbx_strand_id
1 'polypeptide(L)'
;MTVEAYILFKVNSGTEREACEKIARLNEVLLAGIVYGEYDVIARISVLDLQALEAFLSEKIRKVPSVILTSTMIIAREYKGRSQSLAK
;
A
#
# COMPACT_ATOMS: atom_id res chain seq x y z
N MET A 1 1.56 18.95 -5.75
CA MET A 1 2.52 18.04 -5.10
C MET A 1 1.77 16.96 -4.34
N THR A 2 2.21 15.72 -4.44
CA THR A 2 1.53 14.61 -3.78
C THR A 2 2.45 13.95 -2.78
N VAL A 3 1.83 13.21 -1.87
CA VAL A 3 2.55 12.37 -0.92
C VAL A 3 2.36 10.94 -1.35
N GLU A 4 3.48 10.23 -1.51
CA GLU A 4 3.44 8.81 -1.84
C GLU A 4 4.03 8.01 -0.70
N ALA A 5 3.48 6.82 -0.52
CA ALA A 5 3.89 5.99 0.59
C ALA A 5 3.77 4.52 0.21
N TYR A 6 4.58 3.71 0.87
CA TYR A 6 4.39 2.27 0.90
C TYR A 6 3.69 1.90 2.18
N ILE A 7 2.70 1.03 2.07
CA ILE A 7 2.01 0.51 3.24
C ILE A 7 2.16 -1.00 3.22
N LEU A 8 2.64 -1.53 4.32
CA LEU A 8 2.78 -2.97 4.51
C LEU A 8 1.63 -3.43 5.40
N PHE A 9 1.04 -4.55 5.02
CA PHE A 9 -0.14 -5.06 5.72
C PHE A 9 0.10 -6.46 6.21
N LYS A 10 -0.29 -6.70 7.44
CA LYS A 10 -0.41 -8.05 7.95
C LYS A 10 -1.89 -8.41 7.95
N VAL A 11 -2.22 -9.55 7.37
CA VAL A 11 -3.62 -9.94 7.24
C VAL A 11 -3.82 -11.32 7.83
N ASN A 12 -5.09 -11.68 8.04
CA ASN A 12 -5.42 -13.00 8.53
C ASN A 12 -4.94 -14.06 7.55
N SER A 13 -4.42 -15.14 8.07
CA SER A 13 -3.89 -16.22 7.26
C SER A 13 -4.96 -16.75 6.32
N GLY A 14 -4.58 -16.88 5.04
CA GLY A 14 -5.50 -17.39 4.03
C GLY A 14 -6.32 -16.32 3.34
N THR A 15 -6.22 -15.05 3.77
CA THR A 15 -7.00 -13.98 3.17
C THR A 15 -6.15 -13.04 2.32
N GLU A 16 -4.91 -13.42 2.04
CA GLU A 16 -3.98 -12.52 1.35
C GLU A 16 -4.49 -12.05 0.00
N ARG A 17 -5.00 -12.96 -0.79
CA ARG A 17 -5.49 -12.61 -2.13
C ARG A 17 -6.68 -11.68 -2.05
N GLU A 18 -7.64 -12.00 -1.21
CA GLU A 18 -8.84 -11.20 -1.07
C GLU A 18 -8.52 -9.80 -0.57
N ALA A 19 -7.65 -9.72 0.43
CA ALA A 19 -7.24 -8.43 0.98
C ALA A 19 -6.51 -7.60 -0.07
N CYS A 20 -5.60 -8.23 -0.80
CA CYS A 20 -4.82 -7.53 -1.82
C CYS A 20 -5.73 -7.00 -2.92
N GLU A 21 -6.71 -7.78 -3.34
CA GLU A 21 -7.65 -7.34 -4.36
C GLU A 21 -8.48 -6.15 -3.90
N LYS A 22 -8.94 -6.19 -2.66
CA LYS A 22 -9.73 -5.08 -2.12
C LYS A 22 -8.90 -3.81 -2.00
N ILE A 23 -7.67 -3.94 -1.54
CA ILE A 23 -6.78 -2.79 -1.41
C ILE A 23 -6.48 -2.21 -2.79
N ALA A 24 -6.23 -3.06 -3.78
CA ALA A 24 -5.89 -2.60 -5.12
C ALA A 24 -7.02 -1.81 -5.77
N ARG A 25 -8.25 -1.98 -5.33
CA ARG A 25 -9.39 -1.27 -5.90
C ARG A 25 -9.59 0.13 -5.35
N LEU A 26 -8.87 0.48 -4.31
CA LEU A 26 -8.99 1.82 -3.73
C LEU A 26 -8.36 2.84 -4.65
N ASN A 27 -9.00 4.00 -4.76
CA ASN A 27 -8.59 5.02 -5.73
C ASN A 27 -7.17 5.52 -5.52
N GLU A 28 -6.73 5.54 -4.27
CA GLU A 28 -5.41 6.06 -3.92
C GLU A 28 -4.28 5.08 -4.22
N VAL A 29 -4.62 3.83 -4.50
CA VAL A 29 -3.62 2.76 -4.62
C VAL A 29 -3.09 2.68 -6.03
N LEU A 30 -1.77 2.84 -6.17
CA LEU A 30 -1.09 2.72 -7.46
C LEU A 30 -0.81 1.27 -7.82
N LEU A 31 -0.48 0.47 -6.80
CA LEU A 31 -0.28 -0.96 -6.98
C LEU A 31 -0.41 -1.65 -5.63
N ALA A 32 -0.71 -2.92 -5.67
CA ALA A 32 -0.74 -3.74 -4.48
C ALA A 32 -0.22 -5.12 -4.87
N GLY A 33 0.49 -5.76 -3.96
CA GLY A 33 1.07 -7.06 -4.22
C GLY A 33 1.12 -7.91 -2.98
N ILE A 34 1.09 -9.23 -3.19
CA ILE A 34 1.30 -10.18 -2.11
C ILE A 34 2.79 -10.39 -1.99
N VAL A 35 3.31 -10.31 -0.78
CA VAL A 35 4.74 -10.45 -0.53
C VAL A 35 4.98 -11.56 0.48
N TYR A 36 6.20 -12.06 0.48
CA TYR A 36 6.63 -13.05 1.46
C TYR A 36 7.58 -12.38 2.44
N GLY A 37 7.39 -12.67 3.72
CA GLY A 37 8.23 -12.09 4.75
C GLY A 37 7.40 -11.77 5.98
N GLU A 38 7.80 -10.74 6.68
CA GLU A 38 7.10 -10.32 7.90
C GLU A 38 5.69 -9.83 7.62
N TYR A 39 5.48 -9.27 6.45
CA TYR A 39 4.17 -8.76 6.06
C TYR A 39 3.64 -9.56 4.90
N ASP A 40 2.37 -9.42 4.63
CA ASP A 40 1.68 -10.26 3.65
C ASP A 40 1.33 -9.51 2.38
N VAL A 41 1.05 -8.22 2.48
CA VAL A 41 0.65 -7.39 1.35
C VAL A 41 1.41 -6.08 1.41
N ILE A 42 1.81 -5.58 0.25
CA ILE A 42 2.39 -4.25 0.14
C ILE A 42 1.57 -3.45 -0.86
N ALA A 43 1.39 -2.17 -0.57
CA ALA A 43 0.72 -1.27 -1.51
C ALA A 43 1.51 0.01 -1.63
N ARG A 44 1.52 0.56 -2.84
CA ARG A 44 2.05 1.90 -3.06
C ARG A 44 0.87 2.81 -3.32
N ILE A 45 0.80 3.91 -2.59
CA ILE A 45 -0.32 4.83 -2.70
C ILE A 45 0.16 6.24 -2.99
N SER A 46 -0.74 7.05 -3.53
CA SER A 46 -0.50 8.46 -3.78
C SER A 46 -1.70 9.23 -3.28
N VAL A 47 -1.45 10.23 -2.45
CA VAL A 47 -2.49 11.08 -1.89
C VAL A 47 -2.05 12.52 -1.99
N LEU A 48 -3.00 13.43 -1.79
CA LEU A 48 -2.75 14.85 -1.98
C LEU A 48 -1.78 15.42 -0.95
N ASP A 49 -1.95 15.05 0.30
CA ASP A 49 -1.14 15.58 1.40
C ASP A 49 -1.19 14.61 2.58
N LEU A 50 -0.53 14.98 3.68
CA LEU A 50 -0.49 14.12 4.86
C LEU A 50 -1.87 13.93 5.49
N GLN A 51 -2.70 14.95 5.43
CA GLN A 51 -4.04 14.86 5.97
C GLN A 51 -4.85 13.84 5.18
N ALA A 52 -4.69 13.83 3.87
CA ALA A 52 -5.36 12.84 3.03
C ALA A 52 -4.84 11.43 3.30
N LEU A 53 -3.55 11.30 3.63
CA LEU A 53 -2.99 10.00 4.00
C LEU A 53 -3.65 9.49 5.28
N GLU A 54 -3.77 10.36 6.26
CA GLU A 54 -4.40 10.01 7.53
C GLU A 54 -5.83 9.55 7.32
N ALA A 55 -6.58 10.29 6.48
CA ALA A 55 -7.96 9.94 6.18
C ALA A 55 -8.03 8.59 5.46
N PHE A 56 -7.12 8.35 4.53
CA PHE A 56 -7.07 7.09 3.82
C PHE A 56 -6.89 5.92 4.77
N LEU A 57 -5.94 6.05 5.69
CA LEU A 57 -5.67 4.98 6.65
C LEU A 57 -6.84 4.74 7.59
N SER A 58 -7.44 5.81 8.13
CA SER A 58 -8.48 5.67 9.13
C SER A 58 -9.84 5.35 8.54
N GLU A 59 -10.09 5.73 7.29
CA GLU A 59 -11.42 5.56 6.71
C GLU A 59 -11.51 4.42 5.72
N LYS A 60 -10.46 4.17 4.96
CA LYS A 60 -10.52 3.15 3.91
C LYS A 60 -9.81 1.88 4.31
N ILE A 61 -8.57 1.98 4.76
CA ILE A 61 -7.81 0.78 5.14
C ILE A 61 -8.46 0.09 6.33
N ARG A 62 -8.94 0.88 7.28
CA ARG A 62 -9.57 0.34 8.47
C ARG A 62 -10.78 -0.53 8.16
N LYS A 63 -11.40 -0.31 7.01
CA LYS A 63 -12.59 -1.06 6.61
C LYS A 63 -12.28 -2.36 5.89
N VAL A 64 -11.02 -2.66 5.65
CA VAL A 64 -10.65 -3.95 5.07
C VAL A 64 -10.58 -4.95 6.22
N PRO A 65 -11.55 -5.88 6.29
CA PRO A 65 -11.77 -6.63 7.53
C PRO A 65 -10.65 -7.59 7.91
N SER A 66 -9.88 -8.05 6.95
CA SER A 66 -8.82 -9.02 7.24
C SER A 66 -7.50 -8.39 7.65
N VAL A 67 -7.39 -7.07 7.60
CA VAL A 67 -6.14 -6.39 7.95
C VAL A 67 -5.98 -6.36 9.47
N ILE A 68 -4.85 -6.87 9.94
CA ILE A 68 -4.55 -6.94 11.37
C ILE A 68 -3.66 -5.78 11.79
N LEU A 69 -2.68 -5.45 10.93
CA LEU A 69 -1.65 -4.50 11.29
C LEU A 69 -1.14 -3.82 10.02
N THR A 70 -0.82 -2.55 10.12
CA THR A 70 -0.24 -1.81 9.00
C THR A 70 1.03 -1.11 9.44
N SER A 71 1.93 -0.92 8.48
CA SER A 71 3.12 -0.12 8.67
C SER A 71 3.24 0.80 7.46
N THR A 72 3.24 2.09 7.70
CA THR A 72 3.25 3.09 6.63
C THR A 72 4.61 3.77 6.56
N MET A 73 5.17 3.81 5.35
CA MET A 73 6.46 4.46 5.12
C MET A 73 6.28 5.49 4.02
N ILE A 74 6.38 6.76 4.39
CA ILE A 74 6.26 7.85 3.44
C ILE A 74 7.56 7.96 2.66
N ILE A 75 7.44 8.07 1.33
CA ILE A 75 8.61 8.18 0.48
C ILE A 75 9.10 9.62 0.55
N ALA A 76 10.27 9.80 1.13
CA ALA A 76 10.87 11.12 1.25
C ALA A 76 11.54 11.53 -0.06
N ARG A 77 12.19 10.58 -0.71
CA ARG A 77 12.90 10.85 -1.96
C ARG A 77 13.06 9.55 -2.72
N GLU A 78 12.87 9.62 -4.01
CA GLU A 78 12.89 8.41 -4.83
C GLU A 78 13.87 8.58 -5.98
N TYR A 79 14.61 7.54 -6.26
CA TYR A 79 15.54 7.50 -7.38
C TYR A 79 15.17 6.32 -8.26
N LYS A 80 15.06 6.56 -9.54
CA LYS A 80 14.75 5.50 -10.48
C LYS A 80 15.93 4.57 -10.62
N GLY A 81 15.65 3.27 -10.57
CA GLY A 81 16.68 2.28 -10.75
C GLY A 81 17.08 2.14 -12.21
N ARG A 82 18.27 1.63 -12.40
CA ARG A 82 18.80 1.46 -13.74
C ARG A 82 18.00 0.47 -14.58
N SER A 83 17.52 -0.59 -13.95
CA SER A 83 16.80 -1.62 -14.67
C SER A 83 15.40 -1.19 -15.09
N GLN A 84 14.95 -0.03 -14.64
CA GLN A 84 13.63 0.47 -15.01
C GLN A 84 13.52 0.68 -16.51
N SER A 85 14.60 1.07 -17.14
CA SER A 85 14.61 1.26 -18.60
C SER A 85 14.48 -0.06 -19.35
N LEU A 86 14.75 -1.18 -18.69
CA LEU A 86 14.68 -2.50 -19.28
C LEU A 86 13.36 -3.21 -18.98
N ALA A 87 12.57 -2.69 -18.09
CA ALA A 87 11.30 -3.30 -17.69
C ALA A 87 10.26 -2.98 -18.76
N LYS A 88 9.83 -3.98 -19.47
CA LYS A 88 8.86 -3.79 -20.55
C LYS A 88 7.73 -4.75 -20.42
#